data_74e1fbf6ee292dbd3c77fb64b06a9d1f
#
_entry.id   74e1fbf6ee292dbd3c77fb64b06a9d1f
#
_cell.length_a   1.000
_cell.length_b   1.000
_cell.length_c   1.000
_cell.angle_alpha   90.00
_cell.angle_beta   90.00
_cell.angle_gamma   90.00
#
_symmetry.space_group_name_H-M   'P 1'
#
loop_
_entity.id
_entity.type
_entity.pdbx_description
1 polymer ?
#
loop_
_entity_poly.entity_id
_entity_poly.type
_entity_poly.pdbx_seq_one_letter_code
_entity_poly.pdbx_strand_id
1 'polypeptide(L)'
;MKLPKLLQAVLVVFGVYIAFKLVFSVALHQPIPSSLLTMYMFFVIVATLLVTTASEESAKEMAAPIKALVEDPSKKTIRNIVFVIVPLFAAWFTYSNLVPSFEAPVELRTIHPAPPSNMKAYGKTYDLMKLENPFRKFQKEDPEKFQALVKEGGKVYYENCHYCHGDKLDGKGQYAQGFNPLPLNFQDVGTIAQLQESYLFWRIATGGPGLPKEATPWLSAMPVWKDYLTEDEIWKVILFLYDYTGHAPRSWAAH
;
A
#
# COMPACT_ATOMS: atom_id res chain seq x y z
N MET A 1 -20.34 28.77 -26.99
CA MET A 1 -20.66 29.11 -25.58
C MET A 1 -19.41 28.89 -24.73
N LYS A 2 -18.95 29.93 -24.03
CA LYS A 2 -17.85 29.75 -23.03
C LYS A 2 -18.42 29.05 -21.81
N LEU A 3 -17.71 28.02 -21.32
CA LEU A 3 -18.09 27.31 -20.09
C LEU A 3 -17.99 28.27 -18.89
N PRO A 4 -18.90 28.20 -17.91
CA PRO A 4 -18.81 28.97 -16.67
C PRO A 4 -17.47 28.73 -15.97
N LYS A 5 -16.87 29.75 -15.36
CA LYS A 5 -15.55 29.65 -14.70
C LYS A 5 -15.50 28.59 -13.61
N LEU A 6 -16.57 28.47 -12.82
CA LEU A 6 -16.66 27.41 -11.80
C LEU A 6 -16.58 26.01 -12.41
N LEU A 7 -17.28 25.78 -13.52
CA LEU A 7 -17.24 24.48 -14.21
C LEU A 7 -15.87 24.22 -14.82
N GLN A 8 -15.21 25.26 -15.38
CA GLN A 8 -13.83 25.13 -15.87
C GLN A 8 -12.88 24.72 -14.73
N ALA A 9 -12.96 25.36 -13.57
CA ALA A 9 -12.13 25.02 -12.41
C ALA A 9 -12.35 23.56 -11.95
N VAL A 10 -13.61 23.13 -11.86
CA VAL A 10 -13.95 21.74 -11.48
C VAL A 10 -13.38 20.74 -12.50
N LEU A 11 -13.53 21.02 -13.79
CA LEU A 11 -13.03 20.15 -14.86
C LEU A 11 -11.50 20.06 -14.85
N VAL A 12 -10.79 21.17 -14.58
CA VAL A 12 -9.31 21.16 -14.45
C VAL A 12 -8.88 20.29 -13.28
N VAL A 13 -9.44 20.52 -12.09
CA VAL A 13 -9.09 19.74 -10.87
C VAL A 13 -9.37 18.25 -11.08
N PHE A 14 -10.55 17.93 -11.61
CA PHE A 14 -10.93 16.53 -11.86
C PHE A 14 -10.09 15.88 -12.95
N GLY A 15 -9.80 16.61 -14.04
CA GLY A 15 -8.95 16.15 -15.12
C GLY A 15 -7.52 15.84 -14.66
N VAL A 16 -6.94 16.72 -13.82
CA VAL A 16 -5.61 16.48 -13.23
C VAL A 16 -5.63 15.29 -12.29
N TYR A 17 -6.68 15.11 -11.48
CA TYR A 17 -6.82 13.94 -10.62
C TYR A 17 -6.84 12.63 -11.42
N ILE A 18 -7.62 12.58 -12.50
CA ILE A 18 -7.67 11.43 -13.41
C ILE A 18 -6.30 11.21 -14.07
N ALA A 19 -5.66 12.28 -14.53
CA ALA A 19 -4.33 12.19 -15.15
C ALA A 19 -3.30 11.59 -14.17
N PHE A 20 -3.27 12.02 -12.91
CA PHE A 20 -2.41 11.41 -11.89
C PHE A 20 -2.70 9.92 -11.73
N LYS A 21 -3.97 9.53 -11.62
CA LYS A 21 -4.35 8.12 -11.48
C LYS A 21 -3.93 7.29 -12.70
N LEU A 22 -4.18 7.78 -13.91
CA LEU A 22 -3.82 7.07 -15.13
C LEU A 22 -2.29 6.96 -15.31
N VAL A 23 -1.57 8.07 -15.14
CA VAL A 23 -0.11 8.07 -15.32
C VAL A 23 0.56 7.15 -14.30
N PHE A 24 0.29 7.33 -13.01
CA PHE A 24 1.00 6.57 -11.97
C PHE A 24 0.51 5.14 -11.83
N SER A 25 -0.81 4.88 -11.89
CA SER A 25 -1.32 3.53 -11.66
C SER A 25 -1.32 2.67 -12.92
N VAL A 26 -1.53 3.27 -14.12
CA VAL A 26 -1.66 2.51 -15.37
C VAL A 26 -0.37 2.55 -16.19
N ALA A 27 0.17 3.75 -16.47
CA ALA A 27 1.34 3.87 -17.35
C ALA A 27 2.66 3.51 -16.66
N LEU A 28 2.84 3.93 -15.41
CA LEU A 28 4.07 3.68 -14.64
C LEU A 28 3.99 2.44 -13.74
N HIS A 29 2.80 1.85 -13.57
CA HIS A 29 2.55 0.74 -12.65
C HIS A 29 3.02 0.99 -11.21
N GLN A 30 3.15 2.26 -10.82
CA GLN A 30 3.59 2.70 -9.50
C GLN A 30 2.48 3.56 -8.88
N PRO A 31 1.52 2.98 -8.15
CA PRO A 31 0.42 3.75 -7.56
C PRO A 31 0.95 4.81 -6.59
N ILE A 32 0.57 6.06 -6.83
CA ILE A 32 0.95 7.17 -5.96
C ILE A 32 0.30 7.03 -4.58
N PRO A 33 1.05 7.19 -3.47
CA PRO A 33 0.48 7.18 -2.12
C PRO A 33 -0.61 8.23 -1.96
N SER A 34 -1.68 7.90 -1.21
CA SER A 34 -2.82 8.79 -1.02
C SER A 34 -2.46 10.14 -0.37
N SER A 35 -1.51 10.14 0.57
CA SER A 35 -0.99 11.36 1.20
C SER A 35 -0.32 12.28 0.19
N LEU A 36 0.52 11.74 -0.67
CA LEU A 36 1.23 12.49 -1.71
C LEU A 36 0.25 13.02 -2.77
N LEU A 37 -0.72 12.19 -3.20
CA LEU A 37 -1.77 12.61 -4.10
C LEU A 37 -2.60 13.75 -3.51
N THR A 38 -2.97 13.67 -2.23
CA THR A 38 -3.72 14.73 -1.54
C THR A 38 -2.93 16.02 -1.50
N MET A 39 -1.62 15.97 -1.22
CA MET A 39 -0.74 17.12 -1.23
C MET A 39 -0.68 17.79 -2.61
N TYR A 40 -0.47 17.02 -3.67
CA TYR A 40 -0.46 17.57 -5.04
C TYR A 40 -1.82 18.15 -5.43
N MET A 41 -2.91 17.46 -5.10
CA MET A 41 -4.26 17.97 -5.38
C MET A 41 -4.57 19.25 -4.62
N PHE A 42 -4.06 19.42 -3.39
CA PHE A 42 -4.15 20.69 -2.67
C PHE A 42 -3.50 21.83 -3.47
N PHE A 43 -2.28 21.66 -3.96
CA PHE A 43 -1.62 22.68 -4.78
C PHE A 43 -2.35 22.94 -6.10
N VAL A 44 -2.88 21.89 -6.75
CA VAL A 44 -3.68 22.04 -7.97
C VAL A 44 -4.94 22.87 -7.72
N ILE A 45 -5.65 22.61 -6.61
CA ILE A 45 -6.84 23.37 -6.23
C ILE A 45 -6.48 24.83 -5.97
N VAL A 46 -5.44 25.09 -5.16
CA VAL A 46 -5.00 26.46 -4.87
C VAL A 46 -4.57 27.21 -6.13
N ALA A 47 -3.76 26.58 -6.98
CA ALA A 47 -3.32 27.19 -8.25
C ALA A 47 -4.51 27.47 -9.18
N THR A 48 -5.44 26.53 -9.30
CA THR A 48 -6.65 26.70 -10.12
C THR A 48 -7.50 27.86 -9.60
N LEU A 49 -7.68 27.96 -8.28
CA LEU A 49 -8.41 29.08 -7.67
C LEU A 49 -7.70 30.43 -7.94
N LEU A 50 -6.39 30.50 -7.72
CA LEU A 50 -5.64 31.74 -7.98
C LEU A 50 -5.74 32.18 -9.46
N VAL A 51 -5.59 31.25 -10.39
CA VAL A 51 -5.66 31.56 -11.82
C VAL A 51 -7.09 31.95 -12.23
N THR A 52 -8.11 31.24 -11.75
CA THR A 52 -9.50 31.50 -12.13
C THR A 52 -10.10 32.74 -11.45
N THR A 53 -9.49 33.23 -10.38
CA THR A 53 -9.93 34.45 -9.67
C THR A 53 -8.95 35.61 -9.81
N ALA A 54 -7.99 35.53 -10.73
CA ALA A 54 -6.93 36.54 -10.91
C ALA A 54 -7.44 37.93 -11.30
N SER A 55 -8.65 38.06 -11.88
CA SER A 55 -9.28 39.33 -12.15
C SER A 55 -10.62 39.45 -11.41
N GLU A 56 -11.03 40.67 -11.09
CA GLU A 56 -12.29 40.94 -10.42
C GLU A 56 -13.50 40.38 -11.21
N GLU A 57 -13.48 40.51 -12.53
CA GLU A 57 -14.51 39.99 -13.42
C GLU A 57 -14.59 38.45 -13.35
N SER A 58 -13.46 37.77 -13.43
CA SER A 58 -13.38 36.31 -13.31
C SER A 58 -13.81 35.81 -11.93
N ALA A 59 -13.45 36.52 -10.88
CA ALA A 59 -13.88 36.19 -9.52
C ALA A 59 -15.40 36.33 -9.34
N LYS A 60 -16.00 37.39 -9.90
CA LYS A 60 -17.46 37.59 -9.92
C LYS A 60 -18.16 36.49 -10.73
N GLU A 61 -17.63 36.14 -11.90
CA GLU A 61 -18.18 35.06 -12.73
C GLU A 61 -18.12 33.70 -12.00
N MET A 62 -17.02 33.44 -11.30
CA MET A 62 -16.85 32.21 -10.51
C MET A 62 -17.81 32.12 -9.32
N ALA A 63 -18.04 33.24 -8.64
CA ALA A 63 -18.97 33.32 -7.52
C ALA A 63 -20.45 33.35 -7.94
N ALA A 64 -20.76 33.74 -9.18
CA ALA A 64 -22.13 33.95 -9.65
C ALA A 64 -23.07 32.76 -9.44
N PRO A 65 -22.70 31.49 -9.73
CA PRO A 65 -23.61 30.36 -9.49
C PRO A 65 -23.87 30.11 -8.01
N ILE A 66 -22.87 30.36 -7.14
CA ILE A 66 -23.02 30.23 -5.69
C ILE A 66 -23.95 31.35 -5.17
N LYS A 67 -23.70 32.58 -5.59
CA LYS A 67 -24.54 33.74 -5.25
C LYS A 67 -25.97 33.52 -5.72
N ALA A 68 -26.17 33.06 -6.94
CA ALA A 68 -27.50 32.75 -7.45
C ALA A 68 -28.20 31.62 -6.68
N LEU A 69 -27.50 30.64 -6.14
CA LEU A 69 -28.08 29.61 -5.27
C LEU A 69 -28.58 30.21 -3.95
N VAL A 70 -27.82 31.16 -3.40
CA VAL A 70 -28.12 31.75 -2.09
C VAL A 70 -29.23 32.81 -2.18
N GLU A 71 -29.19 33.68 -3.20
CA GLU A 71 -30.03 34.86 -3.29
C GLU A 71 -31.33 34.66 -4.09
N ASP A 72 -31.33 33.74 -5.08
CA ASP A 72 -32.46 33.54 -5.97
C ASP A 72 -33.65 32.84 -5.25
N PRO A 73 -34.82 33.50 -5.10
CA PRO A 73 -35.99 32.89 -4.48
C PRO A 73 -36.51 31.64 -5.19
N SER A 74 -36.30 31.53 -6.51
CA SER A 74 -36.73 30.36 -7.29
C SER A 74 -35.98 29.09 -6.91
N LYS A 75 -34.77 29.23 -6.33
CA LYS A 75 -33.90 28.15 -5.91
C LYS A 75 -34.03 27.75 -4.44
N LYS A 76 -35.04 28.29 -3.74
CA LYS A 76 -35.25 28.06 -2.29
C LYS A 76 -35.20 26.58 -1.90
N THR A 77 -35.82 25.71 -2.65
CA THR A 77 -35.85 24.26 -2.36
C THR A 77 -34.47 23.65 -2.47
N ILE A 78 -33.74 23.90 -3.58
CA ILE A 78 -32.39 23.38 -3.80
C ILE A 78 -31.43 23.94 -2.74
N ARG A 79 -31.52 25.23 -2.44
CA ARG A 79 -30.73 25.89 -1.40
C ARG A 79 -30.92 25.23 -0.03
N ASN A 80 -32.17 24.98 0.37
CA ASN A 80 -32.44 24.34 1.65
C ASN A 80 -31.90 22.91 1.72
N ILE A 81 -32.02 22.15 0.63
CA ILE A 81 -31.46 20.80 0.54
C ILE A 81 -29.91 20.85 0.67
N VAL A 82 -29.26 21.75 -0.05
CA VAL A 82 -27.80 21.90 0.01
C VAL A 82 -27.33 22.30 1.39
N PHE A 83 -28.03 23.28 2.03
CA PHE A 83 -27.67 23.75 3.38
C PHE A 83 -27.90 22.72 4.50
N VAL A 84 -28.69 21.69 4.25
CA VAL A 84 -28.85 20.56 5.18
C VAL A 84 -27.89 19.45 4.85
N ILE A 85 -27.81 19.05 3.58
CA ILE A 85 -26.98 17.88 3.17
C ILE A 85 -25.49 18.14 3.32
N VAL A 86 -25.01 19.34 2.93
CA VAL A 86 -23.57 19.63 2.98
C VAL A 86 -23.01 19.60 4.41
N PRO A 87 -23.64 20.27 5.41
CA PRO A 87 -23.18 20.18 6.80
C PRO A 87 -23.30 18.76 7.38
N LEU A 88 -24.39 18.03 7.08
CA LEU A 88 -24.54 16.65 7.54
C LEU A 88 -23.48 15.72 6.94
N PHE A 89 -23.19 15.87 5.66
CA PHE A 89 -22.11 15.11 5.01
C PHE A 89 -20.74 15.49 5.60
N ALA A 90 -20.47 16.77 5.80
CA ALA A 90 -19.22 17.22 6.43
C ALA A 90 -19.08 16.69 7.86
N ALA A 91 -20.15 16.72 8.64
CA ALA A 91 -20.18 16.17 9.99
C ALA A 91 -19.95 14.65 10.00
N TRP A 92 -20.64 13.92 9.13
CA TRP A 92 -20.45 12.47 8.96
C TRP A 92 -19.03 12.14 8.51
N PHE A 93 -18.52 12.85 7.51
CA PHE A 93 -17.15 12.65 6.99
C PHE A 93 -16.10 12.93 8.07
N THR A 94 -16.24 14.05 8.80
CA THR A 94 -15.34 14.40 9.91
C THR A 94 -15.42 13.35 11.02
N TYR A 95 -16.64 12.99 11.43
CA TYR A 95 -16.86 11.97 12.45
C TYR A 95 -16.23 10.63 12.05
N SER A 96 -16.51 10.14 10.85
CA SER A 96 -15.98 8.85 10.37
C SER A 96 -14.45 8.79 10.25
N ASN A 97 -13.79 9.95 10.10
CA ASN A 97 -12.33 10.04 10.04
C ASN A 97 -11.66 10.32 11.39
N LEU A 98 -12.39 10.89 12.35
CA LEU A 98 -11.85 11.26 13.66
C LEU A 98 -12.25 10.30 14.78
N VAL A 99 -13.31 9.52 14.60
CA VAL A 99 -13.69 8.51 15.62
C VAL A 99 -12.55 7.49 15.74
N PRO A 100 -11.98 7.34 16.95
CA PRO A 100 -11.02 6.29 17.20
C PRO A 100 -11.65 4.94 16.89
N SER A 101 -10.99 4.12 16.07
CA SER A 101 -11.40 2.73 15.95
C SER A 101 -11.16 2.04 17.30
N PHE A 102 -12.13 1.30 17.80
CA PHE A 102 -11.96 0.43 18.99
C PHE A 102 -11.19 -0.83 18.58
N GLU A 103 -10.14 -0.66 17.78
CA GLU A 103 -9.24 -1.74 17.39
C GLU A 103 -8.31 -2.06 18.56
N ALA A 104 -7.89 -3.33 18.61
CA ALA A 104 -6.93 -3.75 19.63
C ALA A 104 -5.69 -2.85 19.62
N PRO A 105 -5.15 -2.50 20.79
CA PRO A 105 -3.92 -1.72 20.90
C PRO A 105 -2.81 -2.30 20.02
N VAL A 106 -1.96 -1.42 19.50
CA VAL A 106 -0.82 -1.78 18.63
C VAL A 106 0.06 -2.87 19.26
N GLU A 107 0.16 -2.86 20.57
CA GLU A 107 0.93 -3.81 21.39
C GLU A 107 0.33 -5.23 21.38
N LEU A 108 -0.97 -5.36 21.10
CA LEU A 108 -1.65 -6.65 21.00
C LEU A 108 -1.68 -7.20 19.57
N ARG A 109 -0.99 -6.56 18.62
CA ARG A 109 -0.93 -7.05 17.26
C ARG A 109 -0.28 -8.40 17.16
N THR A 110 -0.87 -9.25 16.34
CA THR A 110 -0.21 -10.47 15.91
C THR A 110 0.92 -10.12 14.96
N ILE A 111 2.17 -10.39 15.34
CA ILE A 111 3.36 -10.13 14.50
C ILE A 111 3.27 -10.92 13.19
N HIS A 112 2.72 -12.13 13.26
CA HIS A 112 2.51 -13.00 12.11
C HIS A 112 1.00 -13.26 11.94
N PRO A 113 0.27 -12.40 11.20
CA PRO A 113 -1.15 -12.62 10.95
C PRO A 113 -1.35 -13.91 10.16
N ALA A 114 -2.45 -14.62 10.43
CA ALA A 114 -2.78 -15.84 9.71
C ALA A 114 -2.84 -15.60 8.19
N PRO A 115 -2.14 -16.42 7.38
CA PRO A 115 -2.21 -16.32 5.95
C PRO A 115 -3.59 -16.77 5.44
N PRO A 116 -4.07 -16.27 4.30
CA PRO A 116 -5.23 -16.85 3.66
C PRO A 116 -4.92 -18.30 3.23
N SER A 117 -5.94 -19.13 3.06
CA SER A 117 -5.75 -20.50 2.56
C SER A 117 -5.20 -20.52 1.12
N ASN A 118 -5.59 -19.54 0.31
CA ASN A 118 -5.17 -19.43 -1.08
C ASN A 118 -4.73 -18.01 -1.43
N MET A 119 -3.76 -17.88 -2.33
CA MET A 119 -3.36 -16.61 -2.91
C MET A 119 -3.28 -16.66 -4.43
N LYS A 120 -3.46 -15.52 -5.10
CA LYS A 120 -3.28 -15.37 -6.54
C LYS A 120 -2.02 -14.56 -6.84
N ALA A 121 -1.11 -15.15 -7.60
CA ALA A 121 0.08 -14.49 -8.12
C ALA A 121 0.54 -15.19 -9.41
N TYR A 122 1.28 -14.49 -10.27
CA TYR A 122 1.88 -15.05 -11.49
C TYR A 122 0.88 -15.80 -12.40
N GLY A 123 -0.39 -15.35 -12.44
CA GLY A 123 -1.45 -16.00 -13.20
C GLY A 123 -1.94 -17.35 -12.64
N LYS A 124 -1.48 -17.74 -11.45
CA LYS A 124 -1.81 -19.01 -10.78
C LYS A 124 -2.52 -18.76 -9.45
N THR A 125 -3.22 -19.78 -8.95
CA THR A 125 -3.74 -19.83 -7.58
C THR A 125 -2.92 -20.84 -6.79
N TYR A 126 -2.36 -20.39 -5.67
CA TYR A 126 -1.55 -21.20 -4.77
C TYR A 126 -2.36 -21.58 -3.53
N ASP A 127 -2.40 -22.85 -3.18
CA ASP A 127 -2.86 -23.35 -1.90
C ASP A 127 -1.67 -23.27 -0.91
N LEU A 128 -1.70 -22.30 0.01
CA LEU A 128 -0.57 -22.03 0.91
C LEU A 128 -0.33 -23.16 1.92
N MET A 129 -1.32 -24.01 2.17
CA MET A 129 -1.17 -25.17 3.05
C MET A 129 -0.33 -26.28 2.40
N LYS A 130 -0.30 -26.33 1.07
CA LYS A 130 0.39 -27.35 0.29
C LYS A 130 1.62 -26.80 -0.48
N LEU A 131 1.81 -25.49 -0.40
CA LEU A 131 2.86 -24.83 -1.15
C LEU A 131 4.22 -25.08 -0.51
N GLU A 132 5.11 -25.66 -1.25
CA GLU A 132 6.50 -25.95 -0.85
C GLU A 132 7.47 -25.20 -1.77
N ASN A 133 8.64 -24.88 -1.23
CA ASN A 133 9.71 -24.26 -2.00
C ASN A 133 10.31 -25.31 -2.97
N PRO A 134 10.19 -25.11 -4.29
CA PRO A 134 10.62 -26.10 -5.29
C PRO A 134 12.14 -26.36 -5.26
N PHE A 135 12.91 -25.46 -4.67
CA PHE A 135 14.37 -25.55 -4.58
C PHE A 135 14.87 -26.19 -3.29
N ARG A 136 14.03 -26.31 -2.25
CA ARG A 136 14.42 -26.85 -0.93
C ARG A 136 14.96 -28.28 -1.02
N LYS A 137 14.47 -29.09 -1.92
CA LYS A 137 14.94 -30.46 -2.14
C LYS A 137 16.45 -30.56 -2.44
N PHE A 138 17.01 -29.56 -3.14
CA PHE A 138 18.42 -29.53 -3.49
C PHE A 138 19.35 -29.44 -2.27
N GLN A 139 18.85 -29.02 -1.11
CA GLN A 139 19.63 -29.01 0.12
C GLN A 139 20.18 -30.42 0.47
N LYS A 140 19.43 -31.48 0.10
CA LYS A 140 19.81 -32.87 0.33
C LYS A 140 20.33 -33.54 -0.94
N GLU A 141 19.72 -33.26 -2.09
CA GLU A 141 19.97 -33.94 -3.35
C GLU A 141 21.24 -33.41 -4.07
N ASP A 142 21.48 -32.10 -3.98
CA ASP A 142 22.58 -31.41 -4.68
C ASP A 142 22.99 -30.15 -3.88
N PRO A 143 23.85 -30.30 -2.86
CA PRO A 143 24.26 -29.18 -2.00
C PRO A 143 24.99 -28.06 -2.76
N GLU A 144 25.73 -28.37 -3.83
CA GLU A 144 26.41 -27.33 -4.62
C GLU A 144 25.39 -26.44 -5.34
N LYS A 145 24.41 -27.07 -5.97
CA LYS A 145 23.29 -26.35 -6.61
C LYS A 145 22.47 -25.57 -5.59
N PHE A 146 22.24 -26.14 -4.42
CA PHE A 146 21.54 -25.42 -3.34
C PHE A 146 22.29 -24.13 -2.96
N GLN A 147 23.60 -24.20 -2.74
CA GLN A 147 24.41 -23.03 -2.41
C GLN A 147 24.47 -22.00 -3.55
N ALA A 148 24.45 -22.44 -4.80
CA ALA A 148 24.34 -21.54 -5.94
C ALA A 148 23.00 -20.77 -5.91
N LEU A 149 21.87 -21.44 -5.64
CA LEU A 149 20.54 -20.82 -5.52
C LEU A 149 20.46 -19.89 -4.31
N VAL A 150 21.05 -20.25 -3.18
CA VAL A 150 21.18 -19.37 -2.00
C VAL A 150 21.93 -18.08 -2.34
N LYS A 151 23.04 -18.20 -3.07
CA LYS A 151 23.84 -17.03 -3.51
C LYS A 151 23.04 -16.12 -4.45
N GLU A 152 22.27 -16.69 -5.38
CA GLU A 152 21.38 -15.93 -6.24
C GLU A 152 20.29 -15.22 -5.42
N GLY A 153 19.67 -15.90 -4.45
CA GLY A 153 18.71 -15.30 -3.53
C GLY A 153 19.31 -14.17 -2.70
N GLY A 154 20.56 -14.33 -2.24
CA GLY A 154 21.31 -13.28 -1.55
C GLY A 154 21.52 -12.04 -2.42
N LYS A 155 21.82 -12.22 -3.72
CA LYS A 155 21.92 -11.10 -4.65
C LYS A 155 20.60 -10.33 -4.74
N VAL A 156 19.49 -11.02 -4.95
CA VAL A 156 18.16 -10.39 -5.00
C VAL A 156 17.83 -9.67 -3.68
N TYR A 157 18.17 -10.26 -2.53
CA TYR A 157 17.99 -9.64 -1.21
C TYR A 157 18.76 -8.32 -1.10
N TYR A 158 20.02 -8.30 -1.44
CA TYR A 158 20.86 -7.09 -1.36
C TYR A 158 20.52 -6.05 -2.43
N GLU A 159 19.89 -6.43 -3.51
CA GLU A 159 19.39 -5.47 -4.51
C GLU A 159 18.07 -4.81 -4.10
N ASN A 160 17.22 -5.48 -3.29
CA ASN A 160 15.83 -5.06 -3.09
C ASN A 160 15.40 -4.94 -1.62
N CYS A 161 15.91 -5.75 -0.71
CA CYS A 161 15.34 -5.94 0.63
C CYS A 161 16.14 -5.29 1.76
N HIS A 162 17.48 -5.23 1.61
CA HIS A 162 18.40 -4.78 2.68
C HIS A 162 18.16 -3.34 3.11
N TYR A 163 17.66 -2.47 2.23
CA TYR A 163 17.36 -1.08 2.56
C TYR A 163 16.42 -0.93 3.76
N CYS A 164 15.51 -1.87 3.93
CA CYS A 164 14.58 -1.92 5.05
C CYS A 164 15.01 -2.97 6.09
N HIS A 165 15.37 -4.18 5.65
CA HIS A 165 15.64 -5.31 6.53
C HIS A 165 17.09 -5.40 7.04
N GLY A 166 17.98 -4.54 6.54
CA GLY A 166 19.38 -4.45 6.98
C GLY A 166 20.32 -5.47 6.34
N ASP A 167 21.61 -5.12 6.27
CA ASP A 167 22.66 -5.97 5.69
C ASP A 167 22.85 -7.29 6.44
N LYS A 168 22.53 -7.26 7.75
CA LYS A 168 22.63 -8.41 8.66
C LYS A 168 21.28 -9.08 8.88
N LEU A 169 20.26 -8.75 8.10
CA LEU A 169 18.90 -9.27 8.28
C LEU A 169 18.28 -8.93 9.65
N ASP A 170 18.76 -7.90 10.31
CA ASP A 170 18.43 -7.50 11.68
C ASP A 170 17.29 -6.47 11.79
N GLY A 171 16.64 -6.14 10.66
CA GLY A 171 15.57 -5.14 10.60
C GLY A 171 16.05 -3.69 10.73
N LYS A 172 17.36 -3.44 10.62
CA LYS A 172 17.99 -2.12 10.81
C LYS A 172 18.54 -1.53 9.51
N GLY A 173 17.83 -1.72 8.42
CA GLY A 173 18.18 -1.06 7.15
C GLY A 173 18.08 0.45 7.24
N GLN A 174 18.70 1.13 6.28
CA GLN A 174 18.80 2.60 6.27
C GLN A 174 17.43 3.31 6.28
N TYR A 175 16.38 2.67 5.78
CA TYR A 175 15.01 3.20 5.78
C TYR A 175 14.16 2.69 6.96
N ALA A 176 14.67 1.78 7.78
CA ALA A 176 13.88 1.10 8.80
C ALA A 176 13.17 2.06 9.76
N GLN A 177 13.87 3.12 10.19
CA GLN A 177 13.33 4.11 11.14
C GLN A 177 12.17 4.96 10.57
N GLY A 178 11.97 4.93 9.26
CA GLY A 178 10.85 5.63 8.60
C GLY A 178 9.53 4.86 8.64
N PHE A 179 9.52 3.64 9.16
CA PHE A 179 8.34 2.75 9.14
C PHE A 179 7.81 2.46 10.54
N ASN A 180 6.50 2.35 10.63
CA ASN A 180 5.80 1.84 11.80
C ASN A 180 4.67 0.88 11.34
N PRO A 181 4.77 -0.42 11.59
CA PRO A 181 5.84 -1.10 12.34
C PRO A 181 7.20 -1.10 11.63
N LEU A 182 8.26 -1.28 12.43
CA LEU A 182 9.61 -1.48 11.90
C LEU A 182 9.70 -2.77 11.08
N PRO A 183 10.61 -2.83 10.08
CA PRO A 183 10.90 -4.09 9.38
C PRO A 183 11.31 -5.19 10.36
N LEU A 184 10.86 -6.41 10.09
CA LEU A 184 11.13 -7.54 10.98
C LEU A 184 12.63 -7.89 10.99
N ASN A 185 13.12 -8.23 12.19
CA ASN A 185 14.43 -8.81 12.42
C ASN A 185 14.38 -10.33 12.15
N PHE A 186 15.02 -10.79 11.08
CA PHE A 186 15.07 -12.21 10.73
C PHE A 186 16.08 -13.00 11.56
N GLN A 187 17.01 -12.33 12.26
CA GLN A 187 17.93 -12.97 13.21
C GLN A 187 17.23 -13.45 14.49
N ASP A 188 16.05 -12.89 14.78
CA ASP A 188 15.28 -13.27 15.96
C ASP A 188 14.60 -14.62 15.76
N VAL A 189 14.86 -15.55 16.69
CA VAL A 189 14.26 -16.89 16.74
C VAL A 189 12.73 -16.83 16.76
N GLY A 190 12.14 -15.80 17.37
CA GLY A 190 10.70 -15.56 17.39
C GLY A 190 10.11 -15.18 16.04
N THR A 191 10.95 -14.86 15.06
CA THR A 191 10.53 -14.48 13.70
C THR A 191 10.67 -15.65 12.72
N ILE A 192 11.84 -15.81 12.11
CA ILE A 192 11.96 -16.69 10.94
C ILE A 192 11.85 -18.17 11.28
N ALA A 193 12.33 -18.59 12.46
CA ALA A 193 12.27 -19.98 12.87
C ALA A 193 10.83 -20.47 13.16
N GLN A 194 9.87 -19.55 13.32
CA GLN A 194 8.46 -19.87 13.57
C GLN A 194 7.63 -19.91 12.28
N LEU A 195 8.21 -19.55 11.14
CA LEU A 195 7.49 -19.38 9.88
C LEU A 195 7.74 -20.54 8.93
N GLN A 196 6.75 -20.76 8.07
CA GLN A 196 6.86 -21.66 6.92
C GLN A 196 7.31 -20.89 5.69
N GLU A 197 7.94 -21.57 4.74
CA GLU A 197 8.35 -20.96 3.48
C GLU A 197 7.16 -20.44 2.67
N SER A 198 6.01 -21.12 2.71
CA SER A 198 4.78 -20.68 2.07
C SER A 198 4.24 -19.37 2.66
N TYR A 199 4.38 -19.19 3.99
CA TYR A 199 4.05 -17.95 4.65
C TYR A 199 4.93 -16.80 4.17
N LEU A 200 6.25 -17.03 4.10
CA LEU A 200 7.19 -16.02 3.60
C LEU A 200 6.92 -15.70 2.13
N PHE A 201 6.62 -16.71 1.33
CA PHE A 201 6.26 -16.51 -0.08
C PHE A 201 5.04 -15.60 -0.22
N TRP A 202 3.98 -15.88 0.55
CA TRP A 202 2.80 -15.02 0.57
C TRP A 202 3.15 -13.58 1.00
N ARG A 203 3.90 -13.42 2.09
CA ARG A 203 4.23 -12.09 2.63
C ARG A 203 5.09 -11.28 1.67
N ILE A 204 6.09 -11.90 1.04
CA ILE A 204 6.93 -11.23 0.05
C ILE A 204 6.11 -10.91 -1.20
N ALA A 205 5.40 -11.88 -1.75
CA ALA A 205 4.65 -11.69 -2.99
C ALA A 205 3.58 -10.60 -2.88
N THR A 206 2.85 -10.52 -1.76
CA THR A 206 1.69 -9.63 -1.60
C THR A 206 1.95 -8.38 -0.78
N GLY A 207 3.05 -8.32 -0.05
CA GLY A 207 3.45 -7.15 0.73
C GLY A 207 2.43 -6.70 1.78
N GLY A 208 2.50 -5.43 2.15
CA GLY A 208 1.55 -4.79 3.07
C GLY A 208 0.10 -4.83 2.59
N PRO A 209 -0.19 -4.51 1.32
CA PRO A 209 -1.56 -4.57 0.79
C PRO A 209 -2.18 -5.97 0.81
N GLY A 210 -1.38 -7.03 0.88
CA GLY A 210 -1.85 -8.41 0.96
C GLY A 210 -2.24 -8.88 2.36
N LEU A 211 -2.10 -8.03 3.38
CA LEU A 211 -2.54 -8.35 4.73
C LEU A 211 -4.07 -8.46 4.83
N PRO A 212 -4.59 -9.45 5.57
CA PRO A 212 -6.02 -9.55 5.82
C PRO A 212 -6.50 -8.38 6.71
N LYS A 213 -7.81 -8.09 6.66
CA LYS A 213 -8.41 -7.01 7.46
C LYS A 213 -8.21 -7.22 8.97
N GLU A 214 -8.14 -8.44 9.42
CA GLU A 214 -7.91 -8.85 10.80
C GLU A 214 -6.50 -8.49 11.29
N ALA A 215 -5.58 -8.18 10.38
CA ALA A 215 -4.25 -7.67 10.73
C ALA A 215 -4.25 -6.17 11.07
N THR A 216 -5.37 -5.47 10.88
CA THR A 216 -5.48 -4.07 11.31
C THR A 216 -5.41 -3.97 12.85
N PRO A 217 -4.84 -2.91 13.36
CA PRO A 217 -4.34 -1.69 12.71
C PRO A 217 -2.94 -1.84 12.09
N TRP A 218 -2.51 -3.02 11.72
CA TRP A 218 -1.20 -3.29 11.16
C TRP A 218 -1.08 -2.78 9.72
N LEU A 219 -0.52 -1.62 9.56
CA LEU A 219 -0.21 -1.04 8.24
C LEU A 219 1.25 -1.34 7.91
N SER A 220 1.48 -2.33 7.05
CA SER A 220 2.83 -2.63 6.58
C SER A 220 3.14 -1.83 5.30
N ALA A 221 4.29 -1.17 5.28
CA ALA A 221 4.81 -0.47 4.11
C ALA A 221 5.56 -1.40 3.13
N MET A 222 5.61 -2.70 3.40
CA MET A 222 6.28 -3.67 2.54
C MET A 222 5.69 -3.66 1.12
N PRO A 223 6.50 -3.49 0.07
CA PRO A 223 6.02 -3.49 -1.32
C PRO A 223 5.41 -4.83 -1.73
N VAL A 224 4.62 -4.81 -2.80
CA VAL A 224 4.06 -6.00 -3.45
C VAL A 224 5.11 -6.53 -4.42
N TRP A 225 5.94 -7.47 -3.98
CA TRP A 225 7.11 -7.92 -4.74
C TRP A 225 6.80 -8.79 -5.94
N LYS A 226 5.64 -9.45 -6.01
CA LYS A 226 5.23 -10.22 -7.21
C LYS A 226 5.14 -9.38 -8.49
N ASP A 227 5.07 -8.06 -8.37
CA ASP A 227 4.99 -7.15 -9.52
C ASP A 227 6.39 -6.74 -10.03
N TYR A 228 7.46 -7.07 -9.28
CA TYR A 228 8.85 -6.71 -9.56
C TYR A 228 9.80 -7.91 -9.65
N LEU A 229 9.53 -8.97 -8.88
CA LEU A 229 10.34 -10.18 -8.82
C LEU A 229 9.57 -11.34 -9.43
N THR A 230 10.31 -12.25 -10.05
CA THR A 230 9.77 -13.52 -10.52
C THR A 230 9.47 -14.47 -9.34
N GLU A 231 8.66 -15.49 -9.60
CA GLU A 231 8.35 -16.53 -8.63
C GLU A 231 9.63 -17.20 -8.09
N ASP A 232 10.57 -17.51 -8.99
CA ASP A 232 11.84 -18.16 -8.65
C ASP A 232 12.74 -17.27 -7.79
N GLU A 233 12.81 -15.99 -8.06
CA GLU A 233 13.58 -15.03 -7.26
C GLU A 233 13.06 -14.95 -5.83
N ILE A 234 11.74 -14.91 -5.63
CA ILE A 234 11.16 -14.93 -4.28
C ILE A 234 11.54 -16.23 -3.56
N TRP A 235 11.45 -17.40 -4.21
CA TRP A 235 11.83 -18.66 -3.61
C TRP A 235 13.31 -18.72 -3.23
N LYS A 236 14.19 -18.19 -4.08
CA LYS A 236 15.63 -18.10 -3.81
C LYS A 236 15.94 -17.15 -2.65
N VAL A 237 15.26 -16.00 -2.56
CA VAL A 237 15.39 -15.11 -1.38
C VAL A 237 15.02 -15.85 -0.11
N ILE A 238 13.94 -16.63 -0.11
CA ILE A 238 13.53 -17.42 1.06
C ILE A 238 14.60 -18.43 1.45
N LEU A 239 15.24 -19.13 0.48
CA LEU A 239 16.38 -20.00 0.78
C LEU A 239 17.50 -19.24 1.46
N PHE A 240 17.87 -18.07 0.92
CA PHE A 240 18.91 -17.21 1.47
C PHE A 240 18.60 -16.77 2.91
N LEU A 241 17.37 -16.36 3.20
CA LEU A 241 16.98 -15.93 4.55
C LEU A 241 17.21 -17.04 5.59
N TYR A 242 16.82 -18.28 5.28
CA TYR A 242 17.01 -19.41 6.17
C TYR A 242 18.47 -19.86 6.27
N ASP A 243 19.20 -19.87 5.18
CA ASP A 243 20.62 -20.25 5.17
C ASP A 243 21.47 -19.24 5.95
N TYR A 244 21.27 -17.94 5.70
CA TYR A 244 21.99 -16.86 6.39
C TYR A 244 21.76 -16.86 7.90
N THR A 245 20.52 -17.09 8.34
CA THR A 245 20.15 -17.07 9.76
C THR A 245 20.45 -18.39 10.47
N GLY A 246 20.76 -19.45 9.75
CA GLY A 246 21.01 -20.78 10.28
C GLY A 246 19.76 -21.48 10.83
N HIS A 247 18.57 -20.97 10.51
CA HIS A 247 17.31 -21.57 10.95
C HIS A 247 16.72 -22.51 9.90
N ALA A 248 15.94 -23.49 10.36
CA ALA A 248 15.15 -24.34 9.46
C ALA A 248 13.71 -23.81 9.37
N PRO A 249 13.06 -23.88 8.20
CA PRO A 249 11.67 -23.54 8.07
C PRO A 249 10.78 -24.49 8.88
N ARG A 250 9.71 -23.93 9.47
CA ARG A 250 8.70 -24.75 10.11
C ARG A 250 7.92 -25.53 9.07
N SER A 251 7.58 -26.78 9.34
CA SER A 251 6.70 -27.59 8.47
C SER A 251 5.26 -27.60 8.94
N TRP A 252 4.32 -27.87 8.03
CA TRP A 252 2.91 -28.13 8.37
C TRP A 252 2.68 -29.54 8.96
N ALA A 253 3.74 -30.32 9.20
CA ALA A 253 3.59 -31.65 9.76
C ALA A 253 2.74 -31.59 11.04
N ALA A 254 1.66 -32.36 11.03
CA ALA A 254 0.79 -32.51 12.19
C ALA A 254 1.60 -33.09 13.36
N HIS A 255 1.42 -32.51 14.52
CA HIS A 255 1.83 -33.09 15.79
C HIS A 255 0.84 -34.16 16.20
#